data_af4b7dc82805a77c7213d1cb9e47386a
#
_entry.id   af4b7dc82805a77c7213d1cb9e47386a
#
_cell.length_a   1.000
_cell.length_b   1.000
_cell.length_c   1.000
_cell.angle_alpha   90.00
_cell.angle_beta   90.00
_cell.angle_gamma   90.00
#
_symmetry.space_group_name_H-M   'P 1'
#
loop_
_entity.id
_entity.type
_entity.pdbx_description
1 polymer ?
#
loop_
_entity_poly.entity_id
_entity_poly.type
_entity_poly.pdbx_seq_one_letter_code
_entity_poly.pdbx_strand_id
1 'polypeptide(L)'
;NEGMDRSHNPEFTCMELYVSYKDYNWMMSFTEKLLEEICIAVNGTTEVKIGDNVVSFKAPYRRLPILEAIKEKSGYDLEGKTEEEIREIAKSIGIEDTELMGKGKLIDEIFGETAEGTFIQPTFITDYPVEMSPLTKMHRSKPGLTERFELMVNGKELANAYSELNDPIDQEERFMEQMRLADKGDDEAMVIDHDFLRALQYGMPPTSGIGIGIDRLAILMTGQPTIQEVLLFPTMKPEKKAPKSSVAEWAAVGVPEQWVPVLNKCGYYLVQDIKEVKAQKLQQDVCGVNKKYKLGYDNPKVEEFQQWIDNANK
;
A
#
# COMPACT_ATOMS: atom_id res chain seq x y z
N ASN A 1 -5.81 -1.81 -0.96
CA ASN A 1 -4.69 -1.57 -0.03
C ASN A 1 -4.93 -2.29 1.29
N GLU A 2 -4.27 -3.42 1.46
CA GLU A 2 -4.41 -4.26 2.66
C GLU A 2 -3.37 -3.94 3.74
N GLY A 3 -2.29 -3.26 3.37
CA GLY A 3 -1.18 -2.90 4.24
C GLY A 3 -1.11 -1.42 4.58
N MET A 4 -0.36 -1.12 5.65
CA MET A 4 0.01 0.23 6.05
C MET A 4 1.53 0.35 6.08
N ASP A 5 2.06 1.24 5.26
CA ASP A 5 3.47 1.60 5.26
C ASP A 5 3.66 3.11 5.04
N ARG A 6 4.84 3.54 4.61
CA ARG A 6 5.13 4.96 4.34
C ARG A 6 4.41 5.51 3.11
N SER A 7 3.97 4.63 2.19
CA SER A 7 3.38 4.98 0.88
C SER A 7 1.93 4.53 0.74
N HIS A 8 1.47 3.62 1.61
CA HIS A 8 0.16 2.99 1.53
C HIS A 8 -0.66 3.19 2.80
N ASN A 9 -1.95 3.45 2.60
CA ASN A 9 -2.96 3.52 3.66
C ASN A 9 -4.19 2.71 3.20
N PRO A 10 -4.91 2.01 4.09
CA PRO A 10 -6.08 1.22 3.73
C PRO A 10 -7.18 2.03 3.05
N GLU A 11 -7.32 3.30 3.41
CA GLU A 11 -8.20 4.27 2.78
C GLU A 11 -7.33 5.30 2.06
N PHE A 12 -7.66 5.63 0.82
CA PHE A 12 -6.95 6.60 -0.02
C PHE A 12 -7.93 7.28 -0.99
N THR A 13 -7.52 8.44 -1.50
CA THR A 13 -8.31 9.20 -2.46
C THR A 13 -7.72 9.03 -3.87
N CYS A 14 -8.56 8.67 -4.82
CA CYS A 14 -8.23 8.62 -6.23
C CYS A 14 -9.12 9.58 -7.02
N MET A 15 -8.54 10.29 -7.98
CA MET A 15 -9.29 11.02 -8.99
C MET A 15 -9.31 10.18 -10.26
N GLU A 16 -10.49 9.93 -10.81
CA GLU A 16 -10.65 9.28 -12.10
C GLU A 16 -11.34 10.21 -13.07
N LEU A 17 -10.93 10.16 -14.35
CA LEU A 17 -11.62 10.82 -15.44
C LEU A 17 -11.56 9.98 -16.72
N TYR A 18 -12.61 10.11 -17.52
CA TYR A 18 -12.76 9.41 -18.78
C TYR A 18 -13.13 10.41 -19.88
N VAL A 19 -12.42 10.35 -21.03
CA VAL A 19 -12.61 11.32 -22.13
C VAL A 19 -12.91 10.57 -23.41
N SER A 20 -14.14 10.71 -23.92
CA SER A 20 -14.56 10.11 -25.19
C SER A 20 -13.81 10.70 -26.38
N TYR A 21 -13.56 9.85 -27.38
CA TYR A 21 -12.84 10.17 -28.62
C TYR A 21 -11.39 10.66 -28.40
N LYS A 22 -10.78 10.22 -27.28
CA LYS A 22 -9.37 10.39 -26.99
C LYS A 22 -8.71 9.04 -26.77
N ASP A 23 -7.39 9.03 -26.85
CA ASP A 23 -6.55 7.87 -26.62
C ASP A 23 -5.48 8.15 -25.55
N TYR A 24 -4.71 7.15 -25.19
CA TYR A 24 -3.66 7.25 -24.16
C TYR A 24 -2.56 8.29 -24.52
N ASN A 25 -2.30 8.57 -25.79
CA ASN A 25 -1.34 9.60 -26.18
C ASN A 25 -1.85 11.00 -25.85
N TRP A 26 -3.14 11.25 -26.10
CA TRP A 26 -3.78 12.49 -25.67
C TRP A 26 -3.77 12.59 -24.13
N MET A 27 -4.03 11.48 -23.44
CA MET A 27 -4.05 11.44 -21.99
C MET A 27 -2.68 11.74 -21.39
N MET A 28 -1.58 11.24 -21.98
CA MET A 28 -0.22 11.63 -21.56
C MET A 28 -0.02 13.15 -21.64
N SER A 29 -0.39 13.77 -22.76
CA SER A 29 -0.23 15.22 -22.95
C SER A 29 -1.13 16.04 -22.02
N PHE A 30 -2.33 15.53 -21.71
CA PHE A 30 -3.22 16.13 -20.72
C PHE A 30 -2.61 16.06 -19.33
N THR A 31 -2.09 14.89 -18.93
CA THR A 31 -1.48 14.65 -17.62
C THR A 31 -0.24 15.54 -17.41
N GLU A 32 0.62 15.66 -18.41
CA GLU A 32 1.77 16.57 -18.38
C GLU A 32 1.34 17.99 -18.02
N LYS A 33 0.36 18.52 -18.76
CA LYS A 33 -0.15 19.88 -18.57
C LYS A 33 -0.83 20.05 -17.22
N LEU A 34 -1.66 19.09 -16.82
CA LEU A 34 -2.36 19.12 -15.53
C LEU A 34 -1.37 19.20 -14.36
N LEU A 35 -0.36 18.33 -14.35
CA LEU A 35 0.61 18.27 -13.24
C LEU A 35 1.55 19.50 -13.24
N GLU A 36 1.94 20.03 -14.39
CA GLU A 36 2.69 21.28 -14.49
C GLU A 36 1.90 22.46 -13.93
N GLU A 37 0.61 22.60 -14.29
CA GLU A 37 -0.28 23.65 -13.79
C GLU A 37 -0.52 23.52 -12.28
N ILE A 38 -0.73 22.29 -11.77
CA ILE A 38 -0.88 22.04 -10.33
C ILE A 38 0.41 22.44 -9.57
N CYS A 39 1.56 22.02 -10.08
CA CYS A 39 2.85 22.35 -9.45
C CYS A 39 3.07 23.85 -9.36
N ILE A 40 2.79 24.58 -10.45
CA ILE A 40 2.88 26.05 -10.46
C ILE A 40 1.87 26.66 -9.46
N ALA A 41 0.64 26.18 -9.44
CA ALA A 41 -0.41 26.70 -8.56
C ALA A 41 -0.07 26.52 -7.06
N VAL A 42 0.53 25.37 -6.72
CA VAL A 42 0.86 25.04 -5.32
C VAL A 42 2.20 25.66 -4.89
N ASN A 43 3.22 25.57 -5.75
CA ASN A 43 4.60 25.89 -5.40
C ASN A 43 5.14 27.17 -6.04
N GLY A 44 4.41 27.78 -6.99
CA GLY A 44 4.87 28.95 -7.75
C GLY A 44 5.99 28.64 -8.78
N THR A 45 6.32 27.37 -8.96
CA THR A 45 7.38 26.87 -9.85
C THR A 45 7.00 25.50 -10.38
N THR A 46 7.73 24.99 -11.39
CA THR A 46 7.56 23.63 -11.92
C THR A 46 8.42 22.60 -11.19
N GLU A 47 9.18 22.98 -10.18
CA GLU A 47 10.10 22.10 -9.46
C GLU A 47 9.72 21.97 -8.00
N VAL A 48 9.83 20.73 -7.46
CA VAL A 48 9.60 20.42 -6.06
C VAL A 48 10.80 19.68 -5.50
N LYS A 49 11.25 20.08 -4.30
CA LYS A 49 12.27 19.32 -3.57
C LYS A 49 11.61 18.26 -2.69
N ILE A 50 11.98 16.99 -2.90
CA ILE A 50 11.47 15.84 -2.16
C ILE A 50 12.67 15.08 -1.58
N GLY A 51 12.92 15.23 -0.29
CA GLY A 51 14.16 14.72 0.33
C GLY A 51 15.38 15.33 -0.33
N ASP A 52 16.27 14.50 -0.88
CA ASP A 52 17.46 14.93 -1.60
C ASP A 52 17.24 15.15 -3.10
N ASN A 53 16.07 14.77 -3.62
CA ASN A 53 15.73 14.87 -5.05
C ASN A 53 15.07 16.22 -5.36
N VAL A 54 15.36 16.75 -6.55
CA VAL A 54 14.60 17.84 -7.18
C VAL A 54 13.83 17.23 -8.36
N VAL A 55 12.50 17.25 -8.28
CA VAL A 55 11.60 16.72 -9.29
C VAL A 55 11.04 17.87 -10.11
N SER A 56 11.20 17.82 -11.44
CA SER A 56 10.67 18.81 -12.37
C SER A 56 9.41 18.30 -13.05
N PHE A 57 8.30 19.00 -12.81
CA PHE A 57 7.00 18.74 -13.47
C PHE A 57 6.85 19.50 -14.80
N LYS A 58 7.93 20.08 -15.32
CA LYS A 58 7.91 20.75 -16.63
C LYS A 58 7.79 19.75 -17.77
N ALA A 59 6.78 19.92 -18.60
CA ALA A 59 6.59 19.12 -19.81
C ALA A 59 7.68 19.38 -20.89
N PRO A 60 7.97 18.40 -21.78
CA PRO A 60 7.41 17.05 -21.85
C PRO A 60 8.11 16.05 -20.93
N TYR A 61 7.39 15.02 -20.47
CA TYR A 61 7.97 13.92 -19.72
C TYR A 61 8.52 12.83 -20.65
N ARG A 62 9.46 12.06 -20.15
CA ARG A 62 9.98 10.89 -20.86
C ARG A 62 8.89 9.83 -21.05
N ARG A 63 8.89 9.18 -22.24
CA ARG A 63 8.04 8.04 -22.57
C ARG A 63 8.94 6.85 -22.84
N LEU A 64 8.72 5.74 -22.15
CA LEU A 64 9.62 4.58 -22.18
C LEU A 64 8.79 3.29 -22.10
N PRO A 65 8.82 2.42 -23.12
CA PRO A 65 8.19 1.11 -23.05
C PRO A 65 8.70 0.27 -21.88
N ILE A 66 7.81 -0.50 -21.21
CA ILE A 66 8.16 -1.24 -20.00
C ILE A 66 9.33 -2.22 -20.20
N LEU A 67 9.36 -2.93 -21.34
CA LEU A 67 10.45 -3.88 -21.62
C LEU A 67 11.79 -3.16 -21.84
N GLU A 68 11.75 -1.98 -22.47
CA GLU A 68 12.93 -1.12 -22.61
C GLU A 68 13.37 -0.54 -21.27
N ALA A 69 12.42 -0.18 -20.39
CA ALA A 69 12.71 0.29 -19.04
C ALA A 69 13.44 -0.77 -18.22
N ILE A 70 12.95 -2.00 -18.21
CA ILE A 70 13.60 -3.13 -17.56
C ILE A 70 15.00 -3.33 -18.13
N LYS A 71 15.15 -3.38 -19.45
CA LYS A 71 16.44 -3.57 -20.12
C LYS A 71 17.44 -2.46 -19.77
N GLU A 72 17.00 -1.19 -19.76
CA GLU A 72 17.85 -0.05 -19.41
C GLU A 72 18.35 -0.10 -17.97
N LYS A 73 17.51 -0.53 -17.03
CA LYS A 73 17.83 -0.47 -15.60
C LYS A 73 18.51 -1.73 -15.08
N SER A 74 18.10 -2.89 -15.54
CA SER A 74 18.59 -4.19 -15.08
C SER A 74 19.60 -4.87 -16.01
N GLY A 75 19.59 -4.48 -17.30
CA GLY A 75 20.35 -5.18 -18.34
C GLY A 75 19.65 -6.42 -18.91
N TYR A 76 18.52 -6.85 -18.34
CA TYR A 76 17.75 -7.99 -18.84
C TYR A 76 16.86 -7.59 -20.01
N ASP A 77 17.03 -8.28 -21.15
CA ASP A 77 16.19 -8.14 -22.33
C ASP A 77 15.08 -9.20 -22.28
N LEU A 78 13.85 -8.78 -22.07
CA LEU A 78 12.69 -9.68 -21.97
C LEU A 78 11.92 -9.77 -23.30
N GLU A 79 12.29 -9.01 -24.33
CA GLU A 79 11.60 -9.01 -25.60
C GLU A 79 11.69 -10.39 -26.29
N GLY A 80 10.53 -10.92 -26.69
CA GLY A 80 10.42 -12.22 -27.37
C GLY A 80 10.66 -13.45 -26.50
N LYS A 81 10.91 -13.29 -25.18
CA LYS A 81 11.13 -14.41 -24.26
C LYS A 81 9.83 -15.14 -23.90
N THR A 82 9.97 -16.44 -23.67
CA THR A 82 8.91 -17.29 -23.14
C THR A 82 8.69 -17.02 -21.64
N GLU A 83 7.56 -17.49 -21.11
CA GLU A 83 7.26 -17.37 -19.68
C GLU A 83 8.34 -18.06 -18.83
N GLU A 84 8.81 -19.25 -19.25
CA GLU A 84 9.84 -20.00 -18.55
C GLU A 84 11.18 -19.26 -18.51
N GLU A 85 11.59 -18.64 -19.63
CA GLU A 85 12.82 -17.85 -19.68
C GLU A 85 12.76 -16.61 -18.78
N ILE A 86 11.59 -15.95 -18.70
CA ILE A 86 11.36 -14.81 -17.81
C ILE A 86 11.34 -15.25 -16.37
N ARG A 87 10.74 -16.41 -16.06
CA ARG A 87 10.74 -17.02 -14.71
C ARG A 87 12.15 -17.31 -14.20
N GLU A 88 13.03 -17.82 -15.04
CA GLU A 88 14.43 -18.04 -14.66
C GLU A 88 15.17 -16.72 -14.39
N ILE A 89 14.88 -15.66 -15.14
CA ILE A 89 15.41 -14.33 -14.84
C ILE A 89 14.88 -13.84 -13.47
N ALA A 90 13.57 -13.94 -13.23
CA ALA A 90 12.95 -13.55 -11.96
C ALA A 90 13.59 -14.27 -10.75
N LYS A 91 13.79 -15.57 -10.85
CA LYS A 91 14.51 -16.37 -9.83
C LYS A 91 15.93 -15.86 -9.62
N SER A 92 16.64 -15.53 -10.70
CA SER A 92 18.04 -15.09 -10.63
C SER A 92 18.23 -13.77 -9.88
N ILE A 93 17.21 -12.94 -9.82
CA ILE A 93 17.20 -11.65 -9.08
C ILE A 93 16.55 -11.76 -7.69
N GLY A 94 16.11 -12.97 -7.30
CA GLY A 94 15.63 -13.25 -5.95
C GLY A 94 14.11 -13.10 -5.74
N ILE A 95 13.32 -13.04 -6.81
CA ILE A 95 11.85 -13.04 -6.71
C ILE A 95 11.38 -14.42 -6.25
N GLU A 96 10.59 -14.45 -5.17
CA GLU A 96 10.03 -15.66 -4.58
C GLU A 96 8.70 -16.05 -5.27
N ASP A 97 8.22 -17.27 -5.04
CA ASP A 97 6.93 -17.80 -5.50
C ASP A 97 6.66 -17.69 -7.02
N THR A 98 7.70 -17.61 -7.83
CA THR A 98 7.63 -17.42 -9.29
C THR A 98 6.86 -18.52 -10.01
N GLU A 99 6.71 -19.69 -9.42
CA GLU A 99 5.98 -20.86 -10.00
C GLU A 99 4.48 -20.62 -10.14
N LEU A 100 3.93 -19.73 -9.32
CA LEU A 100 2.49 -19.38 -9.33
C LEU A 100 2.20 -18.20 -10.27
N MET A 101 3.23 -17.51 -10.78
CA MET A 101 3.10 -16.29 -11.58
C MET A 101 3.00 -16.62 -13.07
N GLY A 102 2.04 -16.01 -13.76
CA GLY A 102 2.01 -15.95 -15.21
C GLY A 102 3.01 -14.94 -15.77
N LYS A 103 3.18 -14.93 -17.10
CA LYS A 103 4.16 -14.06 -17.80
C LYS A 103 4.00 -12.58 -17.44
N GLY A 104 2.77 -12.08 -17.38
CA GLY A 104 2.49 -10.67 -17.03
C GLY A 104 3.00 -10.33 -15.64
N LYS A 105 2.65 -11.13 -14.63
CA LYS A 105 3.06 -10.92 -13.24
C LYS A 105 4.58 -11.00 -13.08
N LEU A 106 5.24 -11.93 -13.77
CA LEU A 106 6.71 -12.02 -13.77
C LEU A 106 7.38 -10.76 -14.30
N ILE A 107 6.85 -10.16 -15.37
CA ILE A 107 7.37 -8.89 -15.92
C ILE A 107 7.16 -7.74 -14.93
N ASP A 108 6.00 -7.70 -14.27
CA ASP A 108 5.65 -6.70 -13.26
C ASP A 108 6.60 -6.74 -12.06
N GLU A 109 6.81 -7.92 -11.50
CA GLU A 109 7.73 -8.13 -10.39
C GLU A 109 9.19 -7.76 -10.74
N ILE A 110 9.65 -8.16 -11.96
CA ILE A 110 10.98 -7.76 -12.45
C ILE A 110 11.09 -6.24 -12.57
N PHE A 111 10.04 -5.56 -13.09
CA PHE A 111 10.01 -4.12 -13.19
C PHE A 111 10.04 -3.47 -11.80
N GLY A 112 9.23 -3.93 -10.87
CA GLY A 112 9.19 -3.44 -9.48
C GLY A 112 10.56 -3.52 -8.81
N GLU A 113 11.18 -4.70 -8.86
CA GLU A 113 12.48 -4.93 -8.21
C GLU A 113 13.65 -4.18 -8.86
N THR A 114 13.64 -4.03 -10.18
CA THR A 114 14.84 -3.55 -10.89
C THR A 114 14.75 -2.13 -11.43
N ALA A 115 13.57 -1.61 -11.70
CA ALA A 115 13.39 -0.39 -12.46
C ALA A 115 12.57 0.68 -11.74
N GLU A 116 11.43 0.35 -11.13
CA GLU A 116 10.44 1.30 -10.60
C GLU A 116 11.08 2.37 -9.73
N GLY A 117 11.80 1.98 -8.68
CA GLY A 117 12.43 2.89 -7.71
C GLY A 117 13.49 3.83 -8.29
N THR A 118 13.92 3.62 -9.54
CA THR A 118 14.97 4.41 -10.19
C THR A 118 14.44 5.64 -10.94
N PHE A 119 13.12 5.73 -11.19
CA PHE A 119 12.51 6.83 -11.91
C PHE A 119 12.23 8.03 -11.01
N ILE A 120 13.22 8.90 -10.85
CA ILE A 120 13.07 10.12 -10.04
C ILE A 120 12.26 11.18 -10.77
N GLN A 121 12.61 11.47 -12.04
CA GLN A 121 11.88 12.42 -12.86
C GLN A 121 10.61 11.80 -13.44
N PRO A 122 9.52 12.58 -13.65
CA PRO A 122 8.30 12.09 -14.25
C PRO A 122 8.57 11.35 -15.55
N THR A 123 8.19 10.07 -15.58
CA THR A 123 8.42 9.18 -16.72
C THR A 123 7.18 8.33 -16.96
N PHE A 124 6.63 8.40 -18.16
CA PHE A 124 5.57 7.49 -18.60
C PHE A 124 6.21 6.15 -18.98
N ILE A 125 5.87 5.11 -18.25
CA ILE A 125 6.14 3.74 -18.62
C ILE A 125 4.98 3.28 -19.49
N THR A 126 5.26 2.86 -20.73
CA THR A 126 4.22 2.62 -21.75
C THR A 126 4.25 1.18 -22.28
N ASP A 127 3.26 0.85 -23.11
CA ASP A 127 3.26 -0.36 -23.94
C ASP A 127 3.34 -1.66 -23.11
N TYR A 128 2.48 -1.76 -22.11
CA TYR A 128 2.38 -2.94 -21.24
C TYR A 128 1.90 -4.16 -22.04
N PRO A 129 2.40 -5.38 -21.73
CA PRO A 129 1.86 -6.60 -22.28
C PRO A 129 0.37 -6.78 -22.02
N VAL A 130 -0.31 -7.45 -22.95
CA VAL A 130 -1.76 -7.71 -22.86
C VAL A 130 -2.13 -8.46 -21.60
N GLU A 131 -1.29 -9.39 -21.17
CA GLU A 131 -1.48 -10.20 -19.97
C GLU A 131 -1.53 -9.40 -18.65
N MET A 132 -0.92 -8.20 -18.65
CA MET A 132 -0.92 -7.28 -17.50
C MET A 132 -2.09 -6.29 -17.52
N SER A 133 -2.94 -6.30 -18.54
CA SER A 133 -3.84 -5.17 -18.80
C SER A 133 -5.21 -5.65 -19.30
N PRO A 134 -6.02 -6.35 -18.47
CA PRO A 134 -7.26 -7.00 -18.91
C PRO A 134 -8.36 -6.03 -19.37
N LEU A 135 -8.32 -4.76 -19.00
CA LEU A 135 -9.31 -3.74 -19.35
C LEU A 135 -8.83 -2.76 -20.42
N THR A 136 -7.63 -2.97 -20.96
CA THR A 136 -6.98 -2.04 -21.86
C THR A 136 -7.07 -2.49 -23.32
N LYS A 137 -7.29 -1.53 -24.22
CA LYS A 137 -7.30 -1.76 -25.66
C LYS A 137 -5.94 -2.23 -26.17
N MET A 138 -5.96 -3.21 -27.09
CA MET A 138 -4.74 -3.64 -27.77
C MET A 138 -4.07 -2.47 -28.50
N HIS A 139 -2.74 -2.47 -28.47
CA HIS A 139 -1.95 -1.45 -29.15
C HIS A 139 -2.17 -1.54 -30.68
N ARG A 140 -2.54 -0.41 -31.30
CA ARG A 140 -2.92 -0.33 -32.74
C ARG A 140 -1.86 -0.75 -33.74
N SER A 141 -0.58 -0.80 -33.34
CA SER A 141 0.55 -1.11 -34.22
C SER A 141 1.59 -2.07 -33.66
N LYS A 142 1.44 -2.49 -32.37
CA LYS A 142 2.39 -3.40 -31.71
C LYS A 142 1.62 -4.62 -31.16
N PRO A 143 1.58 -5.73 -31.90
CA PRO A 143 0.87 -6.94 -31.43
C PRO A 143 1.39 -7.43 -30.09
N GLY A 144 0.48 -7.90 -29.21
CA GLY A 144 0.81 -8.40 -27.87
C GLY A 144 1.00 -7.31 -26.81
N LEU A 145 0.95 -6.03 -27.19
CA LEU A 145 1.02 -4.89 -26.27
C LEU A 145 -0.32 -4.15 -26.18
N THR A 146 -0.45 -3.28 -25.21
CA THR A 146 -1.64 -2.46 -24.96
C THR A 146 -1.33 -0.96 -25.00
N GLU A 147 -2.34 -0.15 -25.24
CA GLU A 147 -2.29 1.32 -25.16
C GLU A 147 -2.46 1.76 -23.72
N ARG A 148 -1.48 1.48 -22.85
CA ARG A 148 -1.44 1.81 -21.43
C ARG A 148 -0.19 2.58 -21.06
N PHE A 149 -0.29 3.42 -20.08
CA PHE A 149 0.87 3.95 -19.38
C PHE A 149 0.64 4.01 -17.87
N GLU A 150 1.73 3.92 -17.15
CA GLU A 150 1.84 4.35 -15.75
C GLU A 150 2.82 5.52 -15.67
N LEU A 151 2.49 6.52 -14.85
CA LEU A 151 3.38 7.65 -14.61
C LEU A 151 4.18 7.43 -13.34
N MET A 152 5.47 7.19 -13.49
CA MET A 152 6.42 7.08 -12.39
C MET A 152 6.98 8.44 -12.02
N VAL A 153 6.97 8.79 -10.74
CA VAL A 153 7.54 10.01 -10.18
C VAL A 153 8.18 9.72 -8.83
N ASN A 154 9.43 10.08 -8.65
CA ASN A 154 10.20 9.86 -7.43
C ASN A 154 10.15 8.41 -6.92
N GLY A 155 10.27 7.46 -7.85
CA GLY A 155 10.31 6.02 -7.59
C GLY A 155 8.96 5.39 -7.23
N LYS A 156 7.85 6.05 -7.57
CA LYS A 156 6.50 5.55 -7.29
C LYS A 156 5.54 5.84 -8.44
N GLU A 157 4.58 4.94 -8.65
CA GLU A 157 3.44 5.18 -9.52
C GLU A 157 2.57 6.30 -8.96
N LEU A 158 2.30 7.32 -9.78
CA LEU A 158 1.38 8.42 -9.49
C LEU A 158 0.03 8.25 -10.19
N ALA A 159 0.04 7.77 -11.42
CA ALA A 159 -1.14 7.64 -12.25
C ALA A 159 -1.05 6.42 -13.17
N ASN A 160 -2.22 5.85 -13.48
CA ASN A 160 -2.39 4.74 -14.42
C ASN A 160 -3.49 5.12 -15.43
N ALA A 161 -3.23 4.96 -16.71
CA ALA A 161 -4.15 5.36 -17.76
C ALA A 161 -4.01 4.49 -19.01
N TYR A 162 -5.11 4.40 -19.76
CA TYR A 162 -5.11 3.63 -20.99
C TYR A 162 -6.21 4.09 -21.96
N SER A 163 -6.10 3.62 -23.22
CA SER A 163 -7.24 3.57 -24.12
C SER A 163 -8.14 2.42 -23.65
N GLU A 164 -9.39 2.73 -23.32
CA GLU A 164 -10.35 1.76 -22.79
C GLU A 164 -10.65 0.64 -23.80
N LEU A 165 -10.67 -0.61 -23.32
CA LEU A 165 -11.17 -1.72 -24.11
C LEU A 165 -12.69 -1.59 -24.25
N ASN A 166 -13.15 -1.33 -25.46
CA ASN A 166 -14.56 -1.10 -25.78
C ASN A 166 -15.17 -2.15 -26.72
N ASP A 167 -14.46 -3.24 -26.97
CA ASP A 167 -14.97 -4.41 -27.70
C ASP A 167 -15.45 -5.46 -26.69
N PRO A 168 -16.76 -5.76 -26.62
CA PRO A 168 -17.30 -6.72 -25.66
C PRO A 168 -16.81 -8.15 -25.88
N ILE A 169 -16.43 -8.52 -27.11
CA ILE A 169 -15.94 -9.87 -27.42
C ILE A 169 -14.51 -10.03 -26.90
N ASP A 170 -13.62 -9.10 -27.23
CA ASP A 170 -12.24 -9.08 -26.68
C ASP A 170 -12.27 -9.02 -25.13
N GLN A 171 -13.17 -8.20 -24.56
CA GLN A 171 -13.29 -8.09 -23.11
C GLN A 171 -13.73 -9.41 -22.45
N GLU A 172 -14.66 -10.15 -23.04
CA GLU A 172 -15.08 -11.46 -22.54
C GLU A 172 -13.91 -12.46 -22.58
N GLU A 173 -13.14 -12.48 -23.67
CA GLU A 173 -11.94 -13.31 -23.79
C GLU A 173 -10.89 -12.99 -22.71
N ARG A 174 -10.68 -11.69 -22.40
CA ARG A 174 -9.79 -11.26 -21.32
C ARG A 174 -10.24 -11.71 -19.94
N PHE A 175 -11.54 -11.61 -19.64
CA PHE A 175 -12.09 -12.11 -18.38
C PHE A 175 -11.96 -13.64 -18.26
N MET A 176 -12.17 -14.38 -19.35
CA MET A 176 -11.96 -15.83 -19.35
C MET A 176 -10.50 -16.20 -19.06
N GLU A 177 -9.54 -15.44 -19.58
CA GLU A 177 -8.12 -15.67 -19.28
C GLU A 177 -7.78 -15.34 -17.83
N GLN A 178 -8.33 -14.27 -17.28
CA GLN A 178 -8.19 -13.95 -15.86
C GLN A 178 -8.73 -15.07 -14.96
N MET A 179 -9.88 -15.64 -15.28
CA MET A 179 -10.40 -16.79 -14.53
C MET A 179 -9.47 -18.00 -14.57
N ARG A 180 -8.82 -18.27 -15.71
CA ARG A 180 -7.82 -19.36 -15.79
C ARG A 180 -6.60 -19.11 -14.91
N LEU A 181 -6.22 -17.84 -14.70
CA LEU A 181 -5.16 -17.45 -13.77
C LEU A 181 -5.61 -17.63 -12.32
N ALA A 182 -6.85 -17.24 -11.98
CA ALA A 182 -7.45 -17.50 -10.68
C ALA A 182 -7.46 -18.99 -10.31
N ASP A 183 -7.83 -19.86 -11.26
CA ASP A 183 -7.81 -21.32 -11.07
C ASP A 183 -6.40 -21.89 -10.80
N LYS A 184 -5.35 -21.16 -11.19
CA LYS A 184 -3.95 -21.49 -10.92
C LYS A 184 -3.43 -20.91 -9.61
N GLY A 185 -4.24 -20.12 -8.88
CA GLY A 185 -3.90 -19.53 -7.58
C GLY A 185 -3.48 -18.07 -7.62
N ASP A 186 -3.82 -17.34 -8.68
CA ASP A 186 -3.66 -15.89 -8.73
C ASP A 186 -4.84 -15.22 -8.01
N ASP A 187 -4.60 -14.74 -6.80
CA ASP A 187 -5.62 -14.12 -5.94
C ASP A 187 -6.05 -12.72 -6.43
N GLU A 188 -5.29 -12.10 -7.34
CA GLU A 188 -5.58 -10.79 -7.93
C GLU A 188 -6.40 -10.88 -9.22
N ALA A 189 -6.64 -12.10 -9.72
CA ALA A 189 -7.35 -12.32 -10.98
C ALA A 189 -8.83 -11.92 -10.90
N MET A 190 -9.31 -11.25 -11.94
CA MET A 190 -10.66 -10.72 -12.03
C MET A 190 -11.69 -11.84 -12.34
N VAL A 191 -12.89 -11.72 -11.78
CA VAL A 191 -14.05 -12.54 -12.12
C VAL A 191 -14.81 -11.92 -13.31
N ILE A 192 -15.59 -12.76 -14.04
CA ILE A 192 -16.41 -12.25 -15.15
C ILE A 192 -17.55 -11.37 -14.62
N ASP A 193 -17.58 -10.11 -15.07
CA ASP A 193 -18.68 -9.18 -14.86
C ASP A 193 -19.61 -9.17 -16.08
N HIS A 194 -20.68 -9.95 -16.02
CA HIS A 194 -21.65 -10.04 -17.10
C HIS A 194 -22.46 -8.74 -17.31
N ASP A 195 -22.65 -7.93 -16.27
CA ASP A 195 -23.34 -6.65 -16.38
C ASP A 195 -22.45 -5.61 -17.08
N PHE A 196 -21.16 -5.63 -16.81
CA PHE A 196 -20.18 -4.83 -17.55
C PHE A 196 -20.11 -5.22 -19.03
N LEU A 197 -20.02 -6.51 -19.36
CA LEU A 197 -20.05 -6.99 -20.75
C LEU A 197 -21.32 -6.55 -21.47
N ARG A 198 -22.48 -6.69 -20.82
CA ARG A 198 -23.77 -6.24 -21.36
C ARG A 198 -23.79 -4.73 -21.58
N ALA A 199 -23.21 -3.93 -20.67
CA ALA A 199 -23.09 -2.48 -20.85
C ALA A 199 -22.25 -2.12 -22.07
N LEU A 200 -21.13 -2.81 -22.31
CA LEU A 200 -20.30 -2.62 -23.51
C LEU A 200 -21.05 -2.91 -24.80
N GLN A 201 -21.97 -3.91 -24.81
CA GLN A 201 -22.77 -4.28 -25.97
C GLN A 201 -23.75 -3.17 -26.40
N TYR A 202 -24.17 -2.28 -25.48
CA TYR A 202 -24.97 -1.11 -25.82
C TYR A 202 -24.19 -0.03 -26.57
N GLY A 203 -22.88 -0.12 -26.57
CA GLY A 203 -21.94 0.73 -27.30
C GLY A 203 -21.20 1.72 -26.39
N MET A 204 -19.89 1.54 -26.32
CA MET A 204 -18.97 2.49 -25.68
C MET A 204 -18.13 3.17 -26.77
N PRO A 205 -18.10 4.51 -26.86
CA PRO A 205 -17.22 5.20 -27.80
C PRO A 205 -15.74 4.93 -27.47
N PRO A 206 -14.83 5.07 -28.41
CA PRO A 206 -13.41 5.11 -28.08
C PRO A 206 -13.17 6.12 -26.96
N THR A 207 -12.54 5.70 -25.89
CA THR A 207 -12.40 6.51 -24.67
C THR A 207 -11.01 6.26 -24.09
N SER A 208 -10.43 7.26 -23.45
CA SER A 208 -9.25 7.10 -22.61
C SER A 208 -9.60 7.47 -21.17
N GLY A 209 -9.24 6.60 -20.23
CA GLY A 209 -9.39 6.80 -18.79
C GLY A 209 -8.05 6.99 -18.10
N ILE A 210 -8.06 7.66 -16.97
CA ILE A 210 -6.91 7.81 -16.05
C ILE A 210 -7.38 7.81 -14.62
N GLY A 211 -6.62 7.11 -13.74
CA GLY A 211 -6.66 7.23 -12.30
C GLY A 211 -5.41 7.93 -11.78
N ILE A 212 -5.58 8.93 -10.91
CA ILE A 212 -4.48 9.65 -10.25
C ILE A 212 -4.64 9.53 -8.74
N GLY A 213 -3.62 9.01 -8.06
CA GLY A 213 -3.59 8.95 -6.59
C GLY A 213 -3.40 10.34 -5.98
N ILE A 214 -4.47 10.90 -5.40
CA ILE A 214 -4.45 12.27 -4.84
C ILE A 214 -3.53 12.37 -3.64
N ASP A 215 -3.50 11.36 -2.77
CA ASP A 215 -2.61 11.36 -1.62
C ASP A 215 -1.14 11.31 -2.06
N ARG A 216 -0.82 10.50 -3.09
CA ARG A 216 0.54 10.47 -3.69
C ARG A 216 0.89 11.80 -4.34
N LEU A 217 -0.06 12.42 -5.04
CA LEU A 217 0.13 13.76 -5.60
C LEU A 217 0.38 14.80 -4.50
N ALA A 218 -0.36 14.74 -3.39
CA ALA A 218 -0.16 15.63 -2.26
C ALA A 218 1.24 15.44 -1.61
N ILE A 219 1.70 14.19 -1.45
CA ILE A 219 3.07 13.88 -0.99
C ILE A 219 4.10 14.59 -1.89
N LEU A 220 3.96 14.42 -3.21
CA LEU A 220 4.89 15.02 -4.18
C LEU A 220 4.86 16.54 -4.14
N MET A 221 3.67 17.15 -4.20
CA MET A 221 3.50 18.61 -4.27
C MET A 221 3.92 19.34 -2.98
N THR A 222 3.84 18.65 -1.84
CA THR A 222 4.23 19.23 -0.54
C THR A 222 5.63 18.81 -0.07
N GLY A 223 6.31 17.94 -0.82
CA GLY A 223 7.64 17.43 -0.50
C GLY A 223 7.68 16.58 0.78
N GLN A 224 6.55 15.99 1.18
CA GLN A 224 6.47 15.18 2.40
C GLN A 224 7.09 13.78 2.19
N PRO A 225 7.60 13.15 3.26
CA PRO A 225 8.26 11.84 3.15
C PRO A 225 7.30 10.65 3.19
N THR A 226 6.07 10.82 3.69
CA THR A 226 5.13 9.71 3.92
C THR A 226 3.68 10.13 3.69
N ILE A 227 2.82 9.13 3.43
CA ILE A 227 1.38 9.34 3.25
C ILE A 227 0.70 9.86 4.53
N GLN A 228 1.19 9.49 5.71
CA GLN A 228 0.64 9.95 6.99
C GLN A 228 0.74 11.47 7.18
N GLU A 229 1.72 12.12 6.55
CA GLU A 229 1.91 13.58 6.65
C GLU A 229 0.89 14.39 5.84
N VAL A 230 0.21 13.74 4.89
CA VAL A 230 -0.79 14.40 4.02
C VAL A 230 -2.23 13.98 4.32
N LEU A 231 -2.43 12.97 5.17
CA LEU A 231 -3.75 12.54 5.62
C LEU A 231 -4.13 13.26 6.91
N LEU A 232 -5.38 13.78 6.98
CA LEU A 232 -5.89 14.44 8.19
C LEU A 232 -6.07 13.45 9.35
N PHE A 233 -6.49 12.22 9.05
CA PHE A 233 -6.75 11.15 10.03
C PHE A 233 -6.15 9.83 9.53
N PRO A 234 -4.80 9.69 9.52
CA PRO A 234 -4.17 8.46 9.06
C PRO A 234 -4.52 7.29 9.99
N THR A 235 -4.71 6.12 9.41
CA THR A 235 -4.88 4.89 10.19
C THR A 235 -3.60 4.60 10.95
N MET A 236 -3.71 4.49 12.28
CA MET A 236 -2.58 4.21 13.15
C MET A 236 -2.52 2.71 13.48
N LYS A 237 -1.31 2.15 13.54
CA LYS A 237 -1.15 0.79 14.06
C LYS A 237 -1.63 0.74 15.50
N PRO A 238 -2.40 -0.30 15.89
CA PRO A 238 -2.78 -0.47 17.28
C PRO A 238 -1.54 -0.45 18.18
N GLU A 239 -1.60 0.32 19.26
CA GLU A 239 -0.56 0.24 20.27
C GLU A 239 -0.42 -1.21 20.74
N LYS A 240 0.79 -1.74 20.75
CA LYS A 240 1.05 -3.03 21.38
C LYS A 240 0.69 -2.87 22.85
N LYS A 241 -0.41 -3.50 23.27
CA LYS A 241 -0.75 -3.55 24.71
C LYS A 241 0.46 -4.13 25.43
N ALA A 242 0.96 -3.42 26.42
CA ALA A 242 2.02 -3.94 27.26
C ALA A 242 1.60 -5.33 27.76
N PRO A 243 2.50 -6.31 27.77
CA PRO A 243 2.16 -7.63 28.31
C PRO A 243 1.60 -7.45 29.71
N LYS A 244 0.55 -8.19 30.01
CA LYS A 244 -0.09 -8.16 31.33
C LYS A 244 -0.13 -9.58 31.89
N SER A 245 0.20 -9.71 33.18
CA SER A 245 -0.06 -10.96 33.87
C SER A 245 -1.55 -11.24 33.93
N SER A 246 -1.90 -12.50 33.72
CA SER A 246 -3.26 -13.01 33.85
C SER A 246 -3.76 -12.91 35.30
N VAL A 247 -5.09 -12.93 35.46
CA VAL A 247 -5.70 -12.99 36.83
C VAL A 247 -5.17 -14.20 37.61
N ALA A 248 -4.94 -15.34 36.95
CA ALA A 248 -4.40 -16.53 37.56
C ALA A 248 -2.96 -16.35 38.08
N GLU A 249 -2.10 -15.66 37.34
CA GLU A 249 -0.72 -15.35 37.77
C GLU A 249 -0.72 -14.37 38.95
N TRP A 250 -1.60 -13.37 38.97
CA TRP A 250 -1.77 -12.50 40.13
C TRP A 250 -2.31 -13.25 41.35
N ALA A 251 -3.28 -14.14 41.17
CA ALA A 251 -3.81 -14.98 42.23
C ALA A 251 -2.75 -15.92 42.84
N ALA A 252 -1.82 -16.42 42.02
CA ALA A 252 -0.71 -17.27 42.46
C ALA A 252 0.22 -16.57 43.47
N VAL A 253 0.34 -15.23 43.39
CA VAL A 253 1.10 -14.43 44.37
C VAL A 253 0.23 -13.86 45.48
N GLY A 254 -1.05 -14.26 45.54
CA GLY A 254 -1.97 -13.89 46.62
C GLY A 254 -2.74 -12.58 46.39
N VAL A 255 -2.71 -12.02 45.21
CA VAL A 255 -3.49 -10.81 44.86
C VAL A 255 -4.93 -11.21 44.54
N PRO A 256 -5.94 -10.70 45.28
CA PRO A 256 -7.35 -10.93 44.93
C PRO A 256 -7.72 -10.33 43.58
N GLU A 257 -8.58 -11.02 42.82
CA GLU A 257 -8.99 -10.66 41.46
C GLU A 257 -9.43 -9.19 41.32
N GLN A 258 -10.19 -8.69 42.27
CA GLN A 258 -10.69 -7.30 42.29
C GLN A 258 -9.57 -6.24 42.25
N TRP A 259 -8.35 -6.58 42.71
CA TRP A 259 -7.22 -5.65 42.73
C TRP A 259 -6.39 -5.66 41.46
N VAL A 260 -6.53 -6.66 40.60
CA VAL A 260 -5.78 -6.75 39.35
C VAL A 260 -6.06 -5.54 38.41
N PRO A 261 -7.32 -5.11 38.18
CA PRO A 261 -7.58 -3.89 37.39
C PRO A 261 -7.03 -2.63 38.07
N VAL A 262 -6.97 -2.59 39.40
CA VAL A 262 -6.43 -1.44 40.15
C VAL A 262 -4.92 -1.35 40.00
N LEU A 263 -4.22 -2.47 40.15
CA LEU A 263 -2.76 -2.57 39.89
C LEU A 263 -2.42 -2.13 38.47
N ASN A 264 -3.18 -2.59 37.50
CA ASN A 264 -3.00 -2.15 36.10
C ASN A 264 -3.18 -0.62 35.93
N LYS A 265 -4.12 0.00 36.65
CA LYS A 265 -4.30 1.47 36.66
C LYS A 265 -3.17 2.21 37.36
N CYS A 266 -2.46 1.54 38.27
CA CYS A 266 -1.27 2.06 38.94
C CYS A 266 0.00 1.91 38.07
N GLY A 267 -0.09 1.23 36.90
CA GLY A 267 1.07 0.96 36.03
C GLY A 267 1.77 -0.38 36.30
N TYR A 268 1.25 -1.19 37.24
CA TYR A 268 1.77 -2.54 37.55
C TYR A 268 1.04 -3.54 36.64
N TYR A 269 1.62 -3.91 35.53
CA TYR A 269 0.99 -4.80 34.52
C TYR A 269 1.38 -6.26 34.69
N LEU A 270 2.57 -6.52 35.20
CA LEU A 270 3.14 -7.85 35.41
C LEU A 270 3.41 -8.10 36.89
N VAL A 271 3.33 -9.37 37.29
CA VAL A 271 3.70 -9.76 38.67
C VAL A 271 5.12 -9.32 39.03
N GLN A 272 6.04 -9.32 38.03
CA GLN A 272 7.41 -8.87 38.25
C GLN A 272 7.51 -7.36 38.56
N ASP A 273 6.53 -6.54 38.16
CA ASP A 273 6.58 -5.09 38.38
C ASP A 273 6.50 -4.70 39.86
N ILE A 274 5.99 -5.58 40.71
CA ILE A 274 5.88 -5.33 42.17
C ILE A 274 7.06 -5.86 42.97
N LYS A 275 7.99 -6.63 42.37
CA LYS A 275 9.08 -7.32 43.09
C LYS A 275 10.00 -6.37 43.87
N GLU A 276 10.31 -5.23 43.30
CA GLU A 276 11.23 -4.24 43.90
C GLU A 276 10.51 -3.04 44.52
N VAL A 277 9.17 -3.07 44.56
CA VAL A 277 8.37 -1.98 45.12
C VAL A 277 8.28 -2.12 46.62
N LYS A 278 8.42 -1.00 47.36
CA LYS A 278 8.17 -1.02 48.83
C LYS A 278 6.68 -1.18 49.10
N ALA A 279 6.31 -2.00 50.06
CA ALA A 279 4.91 -2.29 50.40
C ALA A 279 4.09 -1.03 50.71
N GLN A 280 4.68 -0.03 51.42
CA GLN A 280 4.02 1.27 51.68
C GLN A 280 3.72 2.04 50.41
N LYS A 281 4.64 2.00 49.40
CA LYS A 281 4.44 2.66 48.11
C LYS A 281 3.33 1.98 47.34
N LEU A 282 3.36 0.64 47.24
CA LEU A 282 2.34 -0.13 46.56
C LEU A 282 0.96 0.11 47.17
N GLN A 283 0.87 0.15 48.53
CA GLN A 283 -0.36 0.50 49.24
C GLN A 283 -0.85 1.89 48.86
N GLN A 284 0.03 2.91 48.91
CA GLN A 284 -0.34 4.29 48.54
C GLN A 284 -0.95 4.37 47.12
N ASP A 285 -0.31 3.72 46.16
CA ASP A 285 -0.75 3.75 44.78
C ASP A 285 -2.11 3.07 44.59
N VAL A 286 -2.26 1.85 45.14
CA VAL A 286 -3.49 1.04 45.04
C VAL A 286 -4.66 1.68 45.79
N CYS A 287 -4.45 2.09 47.03
CA CYS A 287 -5.48 2.75 47.81
C CYS A 287 -5.82 4.13 47.26
N GLY A 288 -4.85 4.84 46.71
CA GLY A 288 -5.06 6.11 46.02
C GLY A 288 -5.99 5.98 44.79
N VAL A 289 -5.81 4.94 43.98
CA VAL A 289 -6.69 4.61 42.84
C VAL A 289 -8.08 4.20 43.33
N ASN A 290 -8.19 3.34 44.37
CA ASN A 290 -9.46 2.95 44.96
C ASN A 290 -10.28 4.17 45.41
N LYS A 291 -9.64 5.12 46.10
CA LYS A 291 -10.26 6.36 46.55
C LYS A 291 -10.62 7.29 45.38
N LYS A 292 -9.71 7.48 44.46
CA LYS A 292 -9.90 8.37 43.27
C LYS A 292 -11.10 7.95 42.43
N TYR A 293 -11.22 6.67 42.16
CA TYR A 293 -12.29 6.12 41.33
C TYR A 293 -13.52 5.65 42.08
N LYS A 294 -13.54 5.84 43.43
CA LYS A 294 -14.67 5.48 44.31
C LYS A 294 -15.12 4.02 44.14
N LEU A 295 -14.14 3.07 44.10
CA LEU A 295 -14.44 1.67 43.82
C LEU A 295 -15.10 0.95 44.98
N GLY A 296 -14.98 1.47 46.21
CA GLY A 296 -15.67 0.94 47.42
C GLY A 296 -15.04 -0.34 47.99
N TYR A 297 -13.80 -0.69 47.58
CA TYR A 297 -13.12 -1.86 48.13
C TYR A 297 -12.51 -1.57 49.52
N ASP A 298 -12.55 -2.56 50.39
CA ASP A 298 -11.82 -2.49 51.66
C ASP A 298 -10.31 -2.53 51.37
N ASN A 299 -9.61 -1.47 51.79
CA ASN A 299 -8.18 -1.33 51.51
C ASN A 299 -7.36 -2.40 52.25
N PRO A 300 -6.49 -3.17 51.57
CA PRO A 300 -5.61 -4.10 52.24
C PRO A 300 -4.62 -3.38 53.17
N LYS A 301 -4.16 -4.08 54.20
CA LYS A 301 -3.13 -3.58 55.13
C LYS A 301 -1.75 -3.67 54.47
N VAL A 302 -0.77 -2.92 54.97
CA VAL A 302 0.62 -2.93 54.43
C VAL A 302 1.22 -4.34 54.42
N GLU A 303 0.89 -5.15 55.43
CA GLU A 303 1.37 -6.51 55.55
C GLU A 303 0.89 -7.42 54.43
N GLU A 304 -0.32 -7.20 53.93
CA GLU A 304 -0.86 -7.94 52.78
C GLU A 304 -0.11 -7.56 51.48
N PHE A 305 0.19 -6.30 51.29
CA PHE A 305 1.02 -5.87 50.14
C PHE A 305 2.44 -6.43 50.24
N GLN A 306 3.02 -6.50 51.43
CA GLN A 306 4.32 -7.13 51.61
C GLN A 306 4.26 -8.61 51.25
N GLN A 307 3.20 -9.31 51.62
CA GLN A 307 3.01 -10.72 51.29
C GLN A 307 2.90 -10.95 49.76
N TRP A 308 2.21 -10.07 49.04
CA TRP A 308 2.16 -10.15 47.57
C TRP A 308 3.55 -10.00 46.95
N ILE A 309 4.34 -9.04 47.46
CA ILE A 309 5.72 -8.80 47.00
C ILE A 309 6.61 -10.00 47.32
N ASP A 310 6.52 -10.54 48.56
CA ASP A 310 7.33 -11.69 48.97
C ASP A 310 7.00 -12.94 48.14
N ASN A 311 5.73 -13.13 47.80
CA ASN A 311 5.29 -14.23 46.95
C ASN A 311 5.72 -14.02 45.49
N ALA A 312 5.71 -12.79 44.96
CA ALA A 312 6.21 -12.47 43.62
C ALA A 312 7.71 -12.73 43.50
N ASN A 313 8.46 -12.67 44.60
CA ASN A 313 9.92 -12.91 44.67
C ASN A 313 10.32 -14.38 44.84
N LYS A 314 9.37 -15.28 45.13
CA LYS A 314 9.61 -16.73 45.14
C LYS A 314 9.62 -17.31 43.75
#